data_b659e772011e0d37407dd8ad8ba824a7
#
_entry.id   b659e772011e0d37407dd8ad8ba824a7
#
_cell.length_a   1.000
_cell.length_b   1.000
_cell.length_c   1.000
_cell.angle_alpha   90.00
_cell.angle_beta   90.00
_cell.angle_gamma   90.00
#
_symmetry.space_group_name_H-M   'P 1'
#
loop_
_entity.id
_entity.type
_entity.pdbx_description
1 polymer ?
#
loop_
_entity_poly.entity_id
_entity_poly.type
_entity_poly.pdbx_seq_one_letter_code
_entity_poly.pdbx_strand_id
1 'polypeptide(L)'
;MIVRLTDPDGYGVEVVAGQTNGQSSSAVPDGMRNTASDKQRFRATVRLESGPAHVLRIGHAVLKVRDFRASERWYKDRFGFLTSDEVEAAEDLPIGAFMRCDRGSKPADHHTLFLAQLPGKLGLLHAAFEVANLDDLMLGHQHLKSKKREAAWGVGRHIMGSQVFDYWKDPF
;
A
#
# COMPACT_ATOMS: atom_id res chain seq x y z
N MET A 1 13.81 -21.19 -1.73
CA MET A 1 13.11 -21.91 -0.61
C MET A 1 11.75 -21.26 -0.44
N ILE A 2 10.70 -22.06 -0.29
CA ILE A 2 9.33 -21.54 -0.03
C ILE A 2 8.78 -22.29 1.19
N VAL A 3 8.28 -21.55 2.17
CA VAL A 3 7.49 -22.09 3.29
C VAL A 3 6.05 -21.67 3.09
N ARG A 4 5.11 -22.62 3.11
CA ARG A 4 3.68 -22.39 2.96
C ARG A 4 2.99 -22.56 4.31
N LEU A 5 2.18 -21.59 4.66
CA LEU A 5 1.39 -21.54 5.87
C LEU A 5 -0.06 -21.28 5.50
N THR A 6 -0.95 -21.58 6.42
CA THR A 6 -2.38 -21.19 6.32
C THR A 6 -2.71 -20.38 7.56
N ASP A 7 -3.29 -19.22 7.38
CA ASP A 7 -3.71 -18.36 8.48
C ASP A 7 -5.04 -18.82 9.11
N PRO A 8 -5.51 -18.19 10.23
CA PRO A 8 -6.75 -18.59 10.88
C PRO A 8 -8.02 -18.55 10.03
N ASP A 9 -8.03 -17.73 8.98
CA ASP A 9 -9.16 -17.58 8.07
C ASP A 9 -9.05 -18.44 6.80
N GLY A 10 -7.94 -19.18 6.65
CA GLY A 10 -7.69 -20.06 5.52
C GLY A 10 -6.91 -19.39 4.38
N TYR A 11 -6.38 -18.20 4.57
CA TYR A 11 -5.52 -17.57 3.56
C TYR A 11 -4.19 -18.31 3.47
N GLY A 12 -3.77 -18.60 2.23
CA GLY A 12 -2.45 -19.11 1.96
C GLY A 12 -1.38 -18.01 2.11
N VAL A 13 -0.39 -18.26 2.95
CA VAL A 13 0.74 -17.35 3.19
C VAL A 13 2.02 -18.05 2.78
N GLU A 14 2.76 -17.47 1.85
CA GLU A 14 4.04 -17.99 1.40
C GLU A 14 5.20 -17.09 1.86
N VAL A 15 6.17 -17.69 2.53
CA VAL A 15 7.44 -17.05 2.83
C VAL A 15 8.48 -17.55 1.86
N VAL A 16 9.05 -16.64 1.09
CA VAL A 16 10.00 -16.95 0.03
C VAL A 16 11.38 -16.40 0.35
N ALA A 17 12.40 -17.22 0.23
CA ALA A 17 13.80 -16.83 0.38
C ALA A 17 14.63 -17.22 -0.84
N GLY A 18 15.65 -16.42 -1.14
CA GLY A 18 16.54 -16.64 -2.29
C GLY A 18 15.93 -16.21 -3.63
N GLN A 19 15.06 -15.22 -3.61
CA GLN A 19 14.57 -14.58 -4.84
C GLN A 19 15.72 -13.85 -5.55
N THR A 20 15.74 -13.94 -6.86
CA THR A 20 16.60 -13.09 -7.69
C THR A 20 15.96 -11.71 -7.76
N ASN A 21 16.72 -10.67 -7.44
CA ASN A 21 16.26 -9.31 -7.62
C ASN A 21 16.01 -9.04 -9.11
N GLY A 22 14.83 -8.55 -9.44
CA GLY A 22 14.53 -8.05 -10.78
C GLY A 22 15.36 -6.78 -11.07
N GLN A 23 15.39 -6.40 -12.34
CA GLN A 23 15.92 -5.07 -12.69
C GLN A 23 15.01 -4.00 -12.06
N SER A 24 15.63 -3.06 -11.35
CA SER A 24 14.91 -1.87 -10.88
C SER A 24 14.37 -1.12 -12.09
N SER A 25 13.06 -0.84 -12.11
CA SER A 25 12.53 0.14 -13.05
C SER A 25 13.21 1.49 -12.75
N SER A 26 13.64 2.20 -13.80
CA SER A 26 14.19 3.54 -13.63
C SER A 26 13.11 4.42 -12.95
N ALA A 27 13.38 4.88 -11.74
CA ALA A 27 12.52 5.82 -11.07
C ALA A 27 12.36 7.08 -11.96
N VAL A 28 11.13 7.57 -12.08
CA VAL A 28 10.90 8.89 -12.69
C VAL A 28 11.66 9.91 -11.83
N PRO A 29 12.60 10.68 -12.41
CA PRO A 29 13.35 11.65 -11.64
C PRO A 29 12.40 12.65 -10.98
N ASP A 30 12.57 12.91 -9.69
CA ASP A 30 11.92 14.02 -9.03
C ASP A 30 12.49 15.32 -9.61
N GLY A 31 11.71 15.95 -10.51
CA GLY A 31 12.05 17.24 -11.04
C GLY A 31 12.00 18.32 -9.95
N MET A 32 12.91 19.29 -10.00
CA MET A 32 12.86 20.46 -9.12
C MET A 32 11.49 21.15 -9.26
N ARG A 33 10.85 21.46 -8.15
CA ARG A 33 9.52 22.07 -8.10
C ARG A 33 9.62 23.49 -7.57
N ASN A 34 8.91 24.42 -8.18
CA ASN A 34 8.71 25.74 -7.64
C ASN A 34 7.68 25.71 -6.50
N THR A 35 7.94 26.45 -5.44
CA THR A 35 6.98 26.78 -4.40
C THR A 35 6.60 28.25 -4.45
N ALA A 36 5.70 28.70 -3.58
CA ALA A 36 5.34 30.11 -3.50
C ALA A 36 6.53 31.00 -3.11
N SER A 37 7.41 30.48 -2.22
CA SER A 37 8.57 31.20 -1.68
C SER A 37 9.89 30.89 -2.38
N ASP A 38 9.98 29.76 -3.11
CA ASP A 38 11.22 29.28 -3.72
C ASP A 38 10.98 28.88 -5.18
N LYS A 39 11.74 29.46 -6.08
CA LYS A 39 11.65 29.29 -7.53
C LYS A 39 12.83 28.47 -8.09
N GLN A 40 13.11 27.33 -7.50
CA GLN A 40 14.25 26.49 -7.86
C GLN A 40 14.26 26.02 -9.32
N ARG A 41 13.09 25.83 -9.92
CA ARG A 41 12.97 25.38 -11.30
C ARG A 41 13.14 26.51 -12.31
N PHE A 42 14.33 27.01 -12.41
CA PHE A 42 14.66 28.07 -13.38
C PHE A 42 15.10 27.45 -14.73
N ARG A 43 14.40 27.82 -15.81
CA ARG A 43 14.65 27.33 -17.18
C ARG A 43 14.59 25.80 -17.32
N ALA A 44 14.00 25.09 -16.38
CA ALA A 44 13.80 23.66 -16.43
C ALA A 44 12.31 23.35 -16.71
N THR A 45 12.03 22.64 -17.78
CA THR A 45 10.68 22.17 -18.12
C THR A 45 10.56 20.71 -17.76
N VAL A 46 9.56 20.37 -16.93
CA VAL A 46 9.19 18.98 -16.67
C VAL A 46 8.22 18.56 -17.76
N ARG A 47 8.61 17.58 -18.56
CA ARG A 47 7.75 16.92 -19.54
C ARG A 47 7.57 15.48 -19.12
N LEU A 48 6.33 15.09 -18.91
CA LEU A 48 5.97 13.74 -18.52
C LEU A 48 5.51 12.97 -19.76
N GLU A 49 5.99 11.77 -19.94
CA GLU A 49 5.52 10.86 -20.98
C GLU A 49 4.22 10.20 -20.50
N SER A 50 3.22 10.13 -21.38
CA SER A 50 1.95 9.47 -21.08
C SER A 50 2.16 7.96 -20.98
N GLY A 51 1.60 7.33 -19.93
CA GLY A 51 1.75 5.89 -19.74
C GLY A 51 1.19 5.44 -18.40
N PRO A 52 1.39 4.15 -18.07
CA PRO A 52 1.11 3.65 -16.72
C PRO A 52 2.10 4.25 -15.71
N ALA A 53 1.70 4.27 -14.42
CA ALA A 53 2.60 4.64 -13.35
C ALA A 53 3.75 3.63 -13.20
N HIS A 54 4.89 4.10 -12.71
CA HIS A 54 6.07 3.27 -12.43
C HIS A 54 5.95 2.67 -11.03
N VAL A 55 5.50 1.42 -10.96
CA VAL A 55 5.39 0.70 -9.69
C VAL A 55 6.79 0.38 -9.17
N LEU A 56 7.11 0.91 -7.99
CA LEU A 56 8.40 0.69 -7.33
C LEU A 56 8.38 -0.56 -6.45
N ARG A 57 7.31 -0.76 -5.70
CA ARG A 57 7.14 -1.89 -4.78
C ARG A 57 5.68 -2.08 -4.37
N ILE A 58 5.38 -3.24 -3.78
CA ILE A 58 4.15 -3.42 -2.99
C ILE A 58 4.34 -2.67 -1.66
N GLY A 59 3.40 -1.81 -1.33
CA GLY A 59 3.37 -1.08 -0.06
C GLY A 59 2.74 -1.93 1.04
N HIS A 60 1.49 -2.36 0.85
CA HIS A 60 0.77 -3.15 1.83
C HIS A 60 -0.37 -3.97 1.21
N ALA A 61 -0.90 -4.89 2.01
CA ALA A 61 -2.13 -5.61 1.72
C ALA A 61 -3.15 -5.43 2.85
N VAL A 62 -4.43 -5.49 2.51
CA VAL A 62 -5.53 -5.43 3.47
C VAL A 62 -6.38 -6.67 3.33
N LEU A 63 -6.49 -7.44 4.42
CA LEU A 63 -7.28 -8.66 4.48
C LEU A 63 -8.52 -8.43 5.35
N LYS A 64 -9.65 -8.89 4.87
CA LYS A 64 -10.85 -9.02 5.66
C LYS A 64 -10.82 -10.34 6.39
N VAL A 65 -10.90 -10.29 7.71
CA VAL A 65 -10.75 -11.43 8.62
C VAL A 65 -12.00 -11.61 9.49
N ARG A 66 -12.19 -12.81 10.01
CA ARG A 66 -13.33 -13.15 10.86
C ARG A 66 -13.16 -12.64 12.29
N ASP A 67 -11.95 -12.80 12.81
CA ASP A 67 -11.51 -12.35 14.13
C ASP A 67 -10.12 -11.73 13.98
N PHE A 68 -10.06 -10.38 13.98
CA PHE A 68 -8.78 -9.71 13.76
C PHE A 68 -7.80 -9.95 14.90
N ARG A 69 -8.25 -10.14 16.14
CA ARG A 69 -7.35 -10.44 17.26
C ARG A 69 -6.69 -11.81 17.14
N ALA A 70 -7.42 -12.83 16.66
CA ALA A 70 -6.86 -14.13 16.39
C ALA A 70 -5.85 -14.07 15.24
N SER A 71 -6.20 -13.39 14.15
CA SER A 71 -5.30 -13.22 13.02
C SER A 71 -4.09 -12.34 13.38
N GLU A 72 -4.27 -11.23 14.10
CA GLU A 72 -3.19 -10.37 14.58
C GLU A 72 -2.15 -11.17 15.38
N ARG A 73 -2.60 -11.96 16.37
CA ARG A 73 -1.69 -12.85 17.14
C ARG A 73 -0.95 -13.81 16.23
N TRP A 74 -1.65 -14.44 15.28
CA TRP A 74 -1.05 -15.41 14.37
C TRP A 74 0.07 -14.81 13.54
N TYR A 75 -0.14 -13.60 12.98
CA TYR A 75 0.87 -12.89 12.19
C TYR A 75 2.01 -12.37 13.05
N LYS A 76 1.75 -11.85 14.25
CA LYS A 76 2.78 -11.40 15.19
C LYS A 76 3.68 -12.55 15.64
N ASP A 77 3.11 -13.69 16.01
CA ASP A 77 3.86 -14.85 16.51
C ASP A 77 4.78 -15.46 15.43
N ARG A 78 4.42 -15.34 14.17
CA ARG A 78 5.15 -15.95 13.05
C ARG A 78 6.12 -15.01 12.36
N PHE A 79 5.78 -13.74 12.27
CA PHE A 79 6.55 -12.77 11.50
C PHE A 79 7.10 -11.61 12.30
N GLY A 80 6.80 -11.55 13.61
CA GLY A 80 7.28 -10.49 14.49
C GLY A 80 6.70 -9.12 14.15
N PHE A 81 5.50 -9.06 13.57
CA PHE A 81 4.86 -7.78 13.29
C PHE A 81 4.52 -7.01 14.56
N LEU A 82 4.57 -5.69 14.46
CA LEU A 82 4.15 -4.77 15.52
C LEU A 82 2.90 -4.02 15.08
N THR A 83 1.94 -3.85 15.98
CA THR A 83 0.79 -2.99 15.72
C THR A 83 1.22 -1.53 15.74
N SER A 84 0.87 -0.78 14.70
CA SER A 84 1.07 0.66 14.60
C SER A 84 -0.13 1.41 15.14
N ASP A 85 -1.32 1.03 14.66
CA ASP A 85 -2.60 1.64 15.05
C ASP A 85 -3.72 0.60 14.98
N GLU A 86 -4.82 0.89 15.67
CA GLU A 86 -6.06 0.13 15.61
C GLU A 86 -7.18 1.01 15.06
N VAL A 87 -8.17 0.37 14.44
CA VAL A 87 -9.41 1.01 14.01
C VAL A 87 -10.53 0.57 14.91
N GLU A 88 -11.28 1.51 15.43
CA GLU A 88 -12.46 1.29 16.26
C GLU A 88 -13.73 1.65 15.50
N ALA A 89 -14.74 0.81 15.58
CA ALA A 89 -16.08 1.11 15.06
C ALA A 89 -16.89 2.00 16.02
N ALA A 90 -16.57 1.96 17.31
CA ALA A 90 -17.10 2.76 18.40
C ALA A 90 -16.07 2.76 19.55
N GLU A 91 -16.30 3.56 20.57
CA GLU A 91 -15.48 3.56 21.79
C GLU A 91 -15.34 2.14 22.35
N ASP A 92 -14.10 1.70 22.58
CA ASP A 92 -13.73 0.36 23.06
C ASP A 92 -14.18 -0.81 22.16
N LEU A 93 -14.48 -0.55 20.88
CA LEU A 93 -14.85 -1.59 19.91
C LEU A 93 -13.85 -1.63 18.73
N PRO A 94 -12.65 -2.17 18.94
CA PRO A 94 -11.67 -2.29 17.86
C PRO A 94 -12.09 -3.36 16.86
N ILE A 95 -11.95 -3.04 15.58
CA ILE A 95 -12.33 -3.88 14.44
C ILE A 95 -11.18 -4.18 13.48
N GLY A 96 -10.00 -3.67 13.74
CA GLY A 96 -8.86 -3.92 12.88
C GLY A 96 -7.55 -3.37 13.42
N ALA A 97 -6.45 -3.89 12.91
CA ALA A 97 -5.11 -3.50 13.30
C ALA A 97 -4.21 -3.29 12.09
N PHE A 98 -3.54 -2.16 12.05
CA PHE A 98 -2.43 -1.87 11.14
C PHE A 98 -1.14 -2.43 11.72
N MET A 99 -0.47 -3.29 10.97
CA MET A 99 0.75 -3.96 11.41
C MET A 99 1.93 -3.65 10.49
N ARG A 100 3.08 -3.37 11.09
CA ARG A 100 4.34 -3.11 10.41
C ARG A 100 5.38 -4.18 10.69
N CYS A 101 6.39 -4.28 9.83
CA CYS A 101 7.58 -5.08 10.12
C CYS A 101 8.36 -4.47 11.28
N ASP A 102 8.83 -5.30 12.21
CA ASP A 102 9.81 -4.88 13.21
C ASP A 102 11.18 -4.72 12.53
N ARG A 103 11.69 -3.50 12.53
CA ARG A 103 13.03 -3.16 12.04
C ARG A 103 13.92 -2.55 13.12
N GLY A 104 13.56 -2.77 14.38
CA GLY A 104 14.24 -2.17 15.53
C GLY A 104 14.20 -0.64 15.46
N SER A 105 15.36 0.00 15.50
CA SER A 105 15.49 1.48 15.46
C SER A 105 15.38 2.07 14.03
N LYS A 106 15.30 1.24 13.00
CA LYS A 106 15.16 1.73 11.62
C LYS A 106 13.70 2.03 11.30
N PRO A 107 13.39 3.16 10.63
CA PRO A 107 12.04 3.43 10.18
C PRO A 107 11.48 2.29 9.30
N ALA A 108 10.21 1.98 9.49
CA ALA A 108 9.43 1.08 8.67
C ALA A 108 8.18 1.83 8.17
N ASP A 109 7.52 1.29 7.15
CA ASP A 109 6.21 1.78 6.75
C ASP A 109 5.23 1.68 7.92
N HIS A 110 4.23 2.56 7.94
CA HIS A 110 3.17 2.53 8.96
C HIS A 110 2.53 1.14 9.05
N HIS A 111 2.28 0.51 7.92
CA HIS A 111 1.78 -0.86 7.87
C HIS A 111 2.24 -1.59 6.61
N THR A 112 2.46 -2.88 6.77
CA THR A 112 2.68 -3.85 5.69
C THR A 112 1.42 -4.70 5.48
N LEU A 113 0.66 -4.90 6.56
CA LEU A 113 -0.58 -5.65 6.57
C LEU A 113 -1.61 -4.91 7.45
N PHE A 114 -2.84 -4.79 6.94
CA PHE A 114 -3.98 -4.38 7.74
C PHE A 114 -5.00 -5.52 7.77
N LEU A 115 -5.45 -5.87 8.97
CA LEU A 115 -6.49 -6.85 9.21
C LEU A 115 -7.77 -6.14 9.61
N ALA A 116 -8.85 -6.36 8.86
CA ALA A 116 -10.12 -5.69 9.06
C ALA A 116 -11.23 -6.72 9.35
N GLN A 117 -11.81 -6.66 10.53
CA GLN A 117 -12.99 -7.45 10.89
C GLN A 117 -14.25 -6.70 10.48
N LEU A 118 -14.66 -6.93 9.23
CA LEU A 118 -15.80 -6.26 8.61
C LEU A 118 -16.88 -7.27 8.21
N PRO A 119 -18.18 -6.89 8.20
CA PRO A 119 -19.26 -7.76 7.74
C PRO A 119 -19.08 -8.26 6.30
N GLY A 120 -19.58 -9.46 5.99
CA GLY A 120 -19.63 -10.06 4.65
C GLY A 120 -18.47 -11.01 4.33
N LYS A 121 -18.29 -11.37 3.07
CA LYS A 121 -17.34 -12.39 2.62
C LYS A 121 -15.89 -12.02 2.94
N LEU A 122 -15.12 -13.02 3.42
CA LEU A 122 -13.67 -12.90 3.62
C LEU A 122 -12.96 -12.72 2.26
N GLY A 123 -11.83 -12.05 2.24
CA GLY A 123 -11.06 -11.84 1.02
C GLY A 123 -10.01 -10.74 1.15
N LEU A 124 -9.22 -10.59 0.11
CA LEU A 124 -8.36 -9.43 -0.08
C LEU A 124 -9.25 -8.21 -0.32
N LEU A 125 -9.12 -7.18 0.50
CA LEU A 125 -9.81 -5.90 0.29
C LEU A 125 -9.07 -5.04 -0.72
N HIS A 126 -7.78 -4.88 -0.55
CA HIS A 126 -6.91 -4.27 -1.56
C HIS A 126 -5.43 -4.61 -1.33
N ALA A 127 -4.64 -4.40 -2.37
CA ALA A 127 -3.20 -4.29 -2.29
C ALA A 127 -2.79 -2.91 -2.77
N ALA A 128 -1.82 -2.28 -2.09
CA ALA A 128 -1.30 -0.98 -2.46
C ALA A 128 0.07 -1.12 -3.13
N PHE A 129 0.30 -0.30 -4.13
CA PHE A 129 1.55 -0.22 -4.86
C PHE A 129 2.10 1.20 -4.76
N GLU A 130 3.36 1.30 -4.41
CA GLU A 130 4.03 2.59 -4.35
C GLU A 130 4.53 2.99 -5.73
N VAL A 131 4.30 4.26 -6.08
CA VAL A 131 4.77 4.88 -7.32
C VAL A 131 5.72 6.02 -6.99
N ALA A 132 6.45 6.53 -7.99
CA ALA A 132 7.60 7.41 -7.76
C ALA A 132 7.23 8.74 -7.06
N ASN A 133 6.17 9.39 -7.50
CA ASN A 133 5.74 10.69 -6.97
C ASN A 133 4.31 11.02 -7.41
N LEU A 134 3.82 12.23 -7.05
CA LEU A 134 2.48 12.68 -7.41
C LEU A 134 2.26 12.78 -8.93
N ASP A 135 3.26 13.21 -9.68
CA ASP A 135 3.15 13.30 -11.15
C ASP A 135 2.95 11.91 -11.74
N ASP A 136 3.71 10.92 -11.26
CA ASP A 136 3.61 9.54 -11.68
C ASP A 136 2.26 8.91 -11.30
N LEU A 137 1.76 9.21 -10.10
CA LEU A 137 0.42 8.80 -9.68
C LEU A 137 -0.65 9.37 -10.61
N MET A 138 -0.55 10.66 -10.97
CA MET A 138 -1.50 11.31 -11.88
C MET A 138 -1.42 10.79 -13.31
N LEU A 139 -0.23 10.41 -13.79
CA LEU A 139 -0.07 9.70 -15.07
C LEU A 139 -0.77 8.34 -15.05
N GLY A 140 -0.57 7.57 -13.98
CA GLY A 140 -1.26 6.29 -13.75
C GLY A 140 -2.77 6.47 -13.72
N HIS A 141 -3.27 7.48 -13.02
CA HIS A 141 -4.69 7.84 -12.99
C HIS A 141 -5.24 8.07 -14.41
N GLN A 142 -4.58 8.93 -15.19
CA GLN A 142 -4.99 9.22 -16.56
C GLN A 142 -4.94 7.98 -17.45
N HIS A 143 -3.90 7.14 -17.29
CA HIS A 143 -3.76 5.91 -18.02
C HIS A 143 -4.92 4.94 -17.73
N LEU A 144 -5.23 4.67 -16.46
CA LEU A 144 -6.33 3.79 -16.06
C LEU A 144 -7.68 4.33 -16.55
N LYS A 145 -7.91 5.64 -16.47
CA LYS A 145 -9.09 6.31 -17.01
C LYS A 145 -9.21 6.15 -18.53
N SER A 146 -8.10 6.30 -19.28
CA SER A 146 -8.07 6.09 -20.73
C SER A 146 -8.40 4.64 -21.13
N LYS A 147 -8.06 3.68 -20.25
CA LYS A 147 -8.41 2.27 -20.40
C LYS A 147 -9.81 1.92 -19.88
N LYS A 148 -10.61 2.93 -19.51
CA LYS A 148 -11.98 2.76 -18.99
C LYS A 148 -12.03 1.83 -17.77
N ARG A 149 -11.01 1.85 -16.91
CA ARG A 149 -11.03 1.13 -15.64
C ARG A 149 -11.99 1.82 -14.66
N GLU A 150 -12.56 1.04 -13.75
CA GLU A 150 -13.51 1.55 -12.76
C GLU A 150 -12.75 2.10 -11.55
N ALA A 151 -12.93 3.39 -11.26
CA ALA A 151 -12.40 3.98 -10.04
C ALA A 151 -13.21 3.52 -8.83
N ALA A 152 -12.54 3.12 -7.76
CA ALA A 152 -13.18 2.79 -6.49
C ALA A 152 -13.40 4.06 -5.64
N TRP A 153 -12.38 4.88 -5.52
CA TRP A 153 -12.43 6.13 -4.74
C TRP A 153 -11.83 7.32 -5.50
N GLY A 154 -10.82 7.07 -6.35
CA GLY A 154 -10.05 8.09 -7.04
C GLY A 154 -8.92 8.65 -6.19
N VAL A 155 -8.37 9.78 -6.64
CA VAL A 155 -7.23 10.43 -5.99
C VAL A 155 -7.66 11.16 -4.73
N GLY A 156 -6.95 10.93 -3.65
CA GLY A 156 -7.16 11.57 -2.36
C GLY A 156 -5.92 11.56 -1.48
N ARG A 157 -6.07 12.02 -0.25
CA ARG A 157 -5.02 12.01 0.78
C ARG A 157 -5.57 11.45 2.07
N HIS A 158 -4.88 10.46 2.63
CA HIS A 158 -5.21 9.96 3.97
C HIS A 158 -4.90 11.00 5.04
N ILE A 159 -5.83 11.19 5.98
CA ILE A 159 -5.68 12.17 7.06
C ILE A 159 -4.53 11.75 7.99
N MET A 160 -4.55 10.48 8.44
CA MET A 160 -3.60 10.00 9.46
C MET A 160 -2.18 9.85 8.91
N GLY A 161 -2.00 9.27 7.74
CA GLY A 161 -0.68 9.00 7.17
C GLY A 161 -0.20 10.05 6.16
N SER A 162 -1.05 10.99 5.77
CA SER A 162 -0.77 12.04 4.78
C SER A 162 -0.36 11.55 3.38
N GLN A 163 -0.33 10.25 3.13
CA GLN A 163 0.00 9.71 1.82
C GLN A 163 -1.12 10.00 0.81
N VAL A 164 -0.72 10.36 -0.40
CA VAL A 164 -1.64 10.51 -1.52
C VAL A 164 -1.90 9.15 -2.11
N PHE A 165 -3.14 8.88 -2.44
CA PHE A 165 -3.59 7.61 -3.00
C PHE A 165 -4.45 7.80 -4.24
N ASP A 166 -4.62 6.71 -5.01
CA ASP A 166 -5.59 6.57 -6.10
C ASP A 166 -6.15 5.13 -6.08
N TYR A 167 -7.44 4.99 -5.78
CA TYR A 167 -8.08 3.67 -5.65
C TYR A 167 -8.84 3.28 -6.91
N TRP A 168 -8.54 2.10 -7.41
CA TRP A 168 -9.15 1.49 -8.59
C TRP A 168 -9.64 0.08 -8.28
N LYS A 169 -10.65 -0.36 -9.01
CA LYS A 169 -11.06 -1.77 -9.01
C LYS A 169 -10.24 -2.52 -10.06
N ASP A 170 -9.84 -3.73 -9.72
CA ASP A 170 -9.29 -4.64 -10.70
C ASP A 170 -10.38 -5.13 -11.67
N PRO A 171 -10.01 -5.75 -12.79
CA PRO A 171 -10.98 -6.18 -13.78
C PRO A 171 -11.66 -7.53 -13.47
N PHE A 172 -11.38 -8.18 -12.29
CA PHE A 172 -11.84 -9.52 -11.94
C PHE A 172 -12.83 -9.58 -10.79
#